data_4222988921753521f746681cd1c5e1cc
#
_entry.id   4222988921753521f746681cd1c5e1cc
#
_cell.length_a   1.000
_cell.length_b   1.000
_cell.length_c   1.000
_cell.angle_alpha   90.00
_cell.angle_beta   90.00
_cell.angle_gamma   90.00
#
_symmetry.space_group_name_H-M   'P 1'
#
loop_
_entity.id
_entity.type
_entity.pdbx_description
1 polymer ?
#
loop_
_entity_poly.entity_id
_entity_poly.type
_entity_poly.pdbx_seq_one_letter_code
_entity_poly.pdbx_strand_id
1 'polypeptide(L)'
;LDTLNGSWVSSSPKTNDGFSATAYFFARELRKELKVPVGIIKCAWVGSRVEPWIPAAAYQQYQDMAAYIEHEHSTLKKAIASWNPNKVKQGNRRREAQSPITNQQAPATLFNGMVHPVMPYAIKGAIWYQGESNAGHNTTQYTKHFQSMITSWRKHWGQGDFPFYFVQLASFRTEVTEPLYQDPWATFIDHQRRTLILYNTGLAVLNDICQASVIHPHYNIDVGIRLPLLALNTAYAFLLYPFPTPPTLTRSRIPSSP
;
A
#
# COMPACT_ATOMS: atom_id res chain seq x y z
N LEU A 1 -16.26 14.25 7.40
CA LEU A 1 -16.18 15.16 6.25
C LEU A 1 -17.44 14.93 5.43
N ASP A 2 -18.33 15.92 5.38
CA ASP A 2 -19.63 15.79 4.68
C ASP A 2 -19.50 16.05 3.17
N THR A 3 -18.36 16.62 2.72
CA THR A 3 -18.07 16.89 1.31
C THR A 3 -16.59 16.71 1.01
N LEU A 4 -16.31 16.08 -0.13
CA LEU A 4 -14.99 16.00 -0.73
C LEU A 4 -14.91 17.02 -1.87
N ASN A 5 -14.06 18.02 -1.76
CA ASN A 5 -13.79 18.95 -2.84
C ASN A 5 -12.58 18.45 -3.64
N GLY A 6 -12.79 18.11 -4.88
CA GLY A 6 -11.75 17.66 -5.79
C GLY A 6 -12.04 18.11 -7.22
N SER A 7 -10.98 18.27 -8.00
CA SER A 7 -11.09 18.58 -9.43
C SER A 7 -10.06 17.79 -10.22
N TRP A 8 -10.42 17.41 -11.44
CA TRP A 8 -9.48 16.86 -12.39
C TRP A 8 -8.62 17.99 -12.97
N VAL A 9 -7.30 17.79 -12.92
CA VAL A 9 -6.35 18.71 -13.52
C VAL A 9 -5.46 17.96 -14.51
N SER A 10 -5.14 18.60 -15.62
CA SER A 10 -4.19 18.04 -16.56
C SER A 10 -2.78 18.07 -15.96
N SER A 11 -2.03 16.99 -16.14
CA SER A 11 -0.63 16.89 -15.70
C SER A 11 0.24 17.90 -16.42
N SER A 12 0.94 18.72 -15.67
CA SER A 12 1.92 19.70 -16.15
C SER A 12 2.97 19.97 -15.08
N PRO A 13 4.11 20.62 -15.41
CA PRO A 13 5.09 21.02 -14.40
C PRO A 13 4.51 21.86 -13.25
N LYS A 14 3.45 22.62 -13.52
CA LYS A 14 2.79 23.45 -12.52
C LYS A 14 1.79 22.69 -11.64
N THR A 15 1.22 21.60 -12.12
CA THR A 15 0.16 20.84 -11.42
C THR A 15 0.68 19.56 -10.77
N ASN A 16 1.90 19.13 -11.14
CA ASN A 16 2.49 17.91 -10.58
C ASN A 16 3.20 18.13 -9.24
N ASP A 17 3.45 19.39 -8.87
CA ASP A 17 4.05 19.70 -7.58
C ASP A 17 3.14 19.23 -6.44
N GLY A 18 3.72 18.52 -5.47
CA GLY A 18 2.97 17.91 -4.36
C GLY A 18 2.13 16.67 -4.71
N PHE A 19 2.13 16.21 -5.97
CA PHE A 19 1.49 14.95 -6.34
C PHE A 19 2.39 13.74 -6.00
N SER A 20 1.83 12.52 -5.99
CA SER A 20 2.62 11.30 -5.78
C SER A 20 3.56 11.03 -6.95
N ALA A 21 4.87 11.06 -6.71
CA ALA A 21 5.87 10.74 -7.74
C ALA A 21 5.67 9.31 -8.28
N THR A 22 5.47 8.32 -7.39
CA THR A 22 5.19 6.93 -7.79
C THR A 22 3.99 6.83 -8.71
N ALA A 23 2.88 7.48 -8.37
CA ALA A 23 1.66 7.45 -9.18
C ALA A 23 1.84 8.21 -10.51
N TYR A 24 2.58 9.31 -10.51
CA TYR A 24 2.92 10.05 -11.72
C TYR A 24 3.72 9.19 -12.70
N PHE A 25 4.81 8.57 -12.26
CA PHE A 25 5.64 7.73 -13.12
C PHE A 25 4.88 6.48 -13.59
N PHE A 26 4.07 5.89 -12.73
CA PHE A 26 3.17 4.81 -13.12
C PHE A 26 2.24 5.19 -14.28
N ALA A 27 1.54 6.32 -14.16
CA ALA A 27 0.63 6.78 -15.22
C ALA A 27 1.36 7.19 -16.50
N ARG A 28 2.53 7.82 -16.35
CA ARG A 28 3.35 8.22 -17.50
C ARG A 28 3.73 7.02 -18.35
N GLU A 29 4.22 5.95 -17.74
CA GLU A 29 4.61 4.74 -18.47
C GLU A 29 3.39 4.01 -19.06
N LEU A 30 2.28 3.89 -18.30
CA LEU A 30 1.05 3.33 -18.87
C LEU A 30 0.55 4.13 -20.09
N ARG A 31 0.53 5.46 -19.98
CA ARG A 31 0.12 6.32 -21.10
C ARG A 31 1.02 6.16 -22.31
N LYS A 32 2.32 6.03 -22.09
CA LYS A 32 3.31 5.83 -23.15
C LYS A 32 3.05 4.53 -23.92
N GLU A 33 2.76 3.43 -23.22
CA GLU A 33 2.56 2.11 -23.82
C GLU A 33 1.15 1.98 -24.43
N LEU A 34 0.13 2.38 -23.69
CA LEU A 34 -1.28 2.19 -24.08
C LEU A 34 -1.81 3.24 -25.06
N LYS A 35 -1.14 4.40 -25.17
CA LYS A 35 -1.54 5.54 -26.01
C LYS A 35 -2.94 6.10 -25.69
N VAL A 36 -3.41 5.92 -24.46
CA VAL A 36 -4.70 6.42 -23.97
C VAL A 36 -4.51 7.37 -22.78
N PRO A 37 -5.45 8.27 -22.49
CA PRO A 37 -5.44 9.06 -21.27
C PRO A 37 -5.46 8.15 -20.03
N VAL A 38 -4.68 8.51 -19.01
CA VAL A 38 -4.64 7.82 -17.72
C VAL A 38 -4.96 8.83 -16.63
N GLY A 39 -6.07 8.62 -15.93
CA GLY A 39 -6.47 9.40 -14.76
C GLY A 39 -5.96 8.77 -13.47
N ILE A 40 -5.55 9.59 -12.50
CA ILE A 40 -5.12 9.13 -11.18
C ILE A 40 -5.87 9.86 -10.08
N ILE A 41 -6.43 9.09 -9.15
CA ILE A 41 -7.00 9.59 -7.91
C ILE A 41 -6.00 9.30 -6.79
N LYS A 42 -5.52 10.33 -6.10
CA LYS A 42 -4.59 10.21 -4.99
C LYS A 42 -5.32 10.21 -3.66
N CYS A 43 -5.35 9.06 -2.99
CA CYS A 43 -5.76 8.91 -1.58
C CYS A 43 -4.52 8.52 -0.78
N ALA A 44 -3.93 9.46 -0.05
CA ALA A 44 -2.69 9.23 0.68
C ALA A 44 -2.63 10.09 1.95
N TRP A 45 -2.12 9.50 3.03
CA TRP A 45 -1.84 10.19 4.29
C TRP A 45 -0.52 9.68 4.87
N VAL A 46 0.45 10.58 4.97
CA VAL A 46 1.83 10.25 5.40
C VAL A 46 1.82 9.63 6.80
N GLY A 47 2.56 8.53 6.96
CA GLY A 47 2.73 7.83 8.23
C GLY A 47 1.50 7.06 8.70
N SER A 48 0.46 6.91 7.87
CA SER A 48 -0.69 6.08 8.24
C SER A 48 -0.37 4.59 8.18
N ARG A 49 -0.98 3.84 9.09
CA ARG A 49 -1.02 2.37 9.06
C ARG A 49 -2.09 1.89 8.08
N VAL A 50 -2.19 0.57 7.85
CA VAL A 50 -3.20 -0.02 6.97
C VAL A 50 -4.61 0.03 7.59
N GLU A 51 -4.72 -0.05 8.90
CA GLU A 51 -5.98 -0.14 9.64
C GLU A 51 -6.96 1.01 9.35
N PRO A 52 -6.55 2.29 9.29
CA PRO A 52 -7.44 3.39 8.91
C PRO A 52 -8.10 3.27 7.53
N TRP A 53 -7.52 2.49 6.64
CA TRP A 53 -8.00 2.30 5.26
C TRP A 53 -8.97 1.12 5.10
N ILE A 54 -9.22 0.37 6.18
CA ILE A 54 -10.15 -0.77 6.19
C ILE A 54 -11.54 -0.28 6.57
N PRO A 55 -12.60 -0.58 5.81
CA PRO A 55 -13.97 -0.27 6.21
C PRO A 55 -14.33 -0.91 7.55
N ALA A 56 -15.08 -0.21 8.39
CA ALA A 56 -15.45 -0.71 9.73
C ALA A 56 -16.12 -2.10 9.69
N ALA A 57 -16.98 -2.35 8.71
CA ALA A 57 -17.65 -3.63 8.54
C ALA A 57 -16.70 -4.81 8.25
N ALA A 58 -15.52 -4.53 7.66
CA ALA A 58 -14.56 -5.58 7.34
C ALA A 58 -13.88 -6.18 8.58
N TYR A 59 -13.82 -5.43 9.66
CA TYR A 59 -13.27 -5.92 10.93
C TYR A 59 -14.10 -7.04 11.56
N GLN A 60 -15.37 -7.14 11.20
CA GLN A 60 -16.26 -8.21 11.71
C GLN A 60 -16.02 -9.57 11.02
N GLN A 61 -15.18 -9.64 9.99
CA GLN A 61 -14.91 -10.89 9.26
C GLN A 61 -14.10 -11.90 10.08
N TYR A 62 -13.31 -11.42 11.04
CA TYR A 62 -12.46 -12.25 11.89
C TYR A 62 -12.57 -11.80 13.35
N GLN A 63 -12.64 -12.75 14.28
CA GLN A 63 -12.82 -12.46 15.70
C GLN A 63 -11.71 -11.57 16.28
N ASP A 64 -10.46 -11.80 15.90
CA ASP A 64 -9.31 -11.00 16.36
C ASP A 64 -9.33 -9.57 15.79
N MET A 65 -9.80 -9.38 14.55
CA MET A 65 -9.99 -8.05 13.99
C MET A 65 -11.16 -7.32 14.66
N ALA A 66 -12.27 -8.01 14.98
CA ALA A 66 -13.38 -7.44 15.71
C ALA A 66 -12.94 -6.98 17.11
N ALA A 67 -12.19 -7.81 17.83
CA ALA A 67 -11.63 -7.45 19.13
C ALA A 67 -10.67 -6.26 19.05
N TYR A 68 -9.84 -6.21 18.01
CA TYR A 68 -8.95 -5.08 17.76
C TYR A 68 -9.72 -3.77 17.58
N ILE A 69 -10.74 -3.72 16.73
CA ILE A 69 -11.50 -2.49 16.50
C ILE A 69 -12.28 -2.05 17.76
N GLU A 70 -12.80 -2.97 18.53
CA GLU A 70 -13.46 -2.67 19.82
C GLU A 70 -12.48 -2.02 20.81
N HIS A 71 -11.28 -2.58 20.92
CA HIS A 71 -10.22 -2.02 21.75
C HIS A 71 -9.85 -0.60 21.32
N GLU A 72 -9.61 -0.38 20.02
CA GLU A 72 -9.29 0.93 19.47
C GLU A 72 -10.41 1.95 19.66
N HIS A 73 -11.66 1.56 19.46
CA HIS A 73 -12.83 2.41 19.72
C HIS A 73 -12.96 2.78 21.21
N SER A 74 -12.74 1.81 22.11
CA SER A 74 -12.74 2.09 23.55
C SER A 74 -11.65 3.07 23.93
N THR A 75 -10.44 2.87 23.40
CA THR A 75 -9.28 3.74 23.60
C THR A 75 -9.55 5.15 23.09
N LEU A 76 -10.12 5.26 21.88
CA LEU A 76 -10.49 6.55 21.28
C LEU A 76 -11.55 7.26 22.10
N LYS A 77 -12.60 6.57 22.58
CA LYS A 77 -13.63 7.15 23.46
C LYS A 77 -13.01 7.72 24.75
N LYS A 78 -12.10 6.97 25.38
CA LYS A 78 -11.38 7.45 26.58
C LYS A 78 -10.53 8.68 26.26
N ALA A 79 -9.82 8.68 25.16
CA ALA A 79 -9.00 9.80 24.72
C ALA A 79 -9.84 11.06 24.45
N ILE A 80 -11.00 10.93 23.79
CA ILE A 80 -11.95 12.03 23.56
C ILE A 80 -12.49 12.57 24.90
N ALA A 81 -12.90 11.71 25.80
CA ALA A 81 -13.45 12.10 27.10
C ALA A 81 -12.42 12.84 27.98
N SER A 82 -11.15 12.48 27.87
CA SER A 82 -10.06 13.09 28.62
C SER A 82 -9.39 14.27 27.90
N TRP A 83 -9.75 14.53 26.65
CA TRP A 83 -9.11 15.57 25.87
C TRP A 83 -9.52 16.96 26.31
N ASN A 84 -8.53 17.82 26.51
CA ASN A 84 -8.73 19.21 26.91
C ASN A 84 -7.88 20.10 25.98
N PRO A 85 -8.51 20.92 25.11
CA PRO A 85 -7.81 21.80 24.21
C PRO A 85 -6.91 22.82 24.91
N ASN A 86 -7.23 23.16 26.18
CA ASN A 86 -6.48 24.15 26.96
C ASN A 86 -5.26 23.55 27.69
N LYS A 87 -5.09 22.23 27.67
CA LYS A 87 -3.92 21.53 28.24
C LYS A 87 -2.77 21.35 27.25
N VAL A 88 -2.68 22.15 26.21
CA VAL A 88 -1.53 22.14 25.31
C VAL A 88 -0.31 22.59 26.14
N LYS A 89 0.57 21.63 26.47
CA LYS A 89 1.80 21.92 27.20
C LYS A 89 2.64 22.92 26.39
N GLN A 90 2.83 24.10 26.93
CA GLN A 90 3.84 25.05 26.48
C GLN A 90 5.21 24.36 26.51
N GLY A 91 5.75 24.01 25.37
CA GLY A 91 7.10 23.45 25.33
C GLY A 91 7.50 22.70 24.04
N ASN A 92 6.58 22.18 23.29
CA ASN A 92 6.91 21.46 22.03
C ASN A 92 6.00 21.94 20.89
N ARG A 93 6.41 22.99 20.20
CA ARG A 93 5.73 23.60 19.05
C ARG A 93 5.57 22.68 17.82
N ARG A 94 5.92 21.39 17.91
CA ARG A 94 5.86 20.44 16.78
C ARG A 94 4.74 19.40 16.87
N ARG A 95 3.99 19.33 17.95
CA ARG A 95 2.75 18.55 18.05
C ARG A 95 1.76 19.39 18.83
N GLU A 96 1.08 20.29 18.15
CA GLU A 96 -0.23 20.70 18.63
C GLU A 96 -0.96 19.42 18.97
N ALA A 97 -1.52 19.33 20.18
CA ALA A 97 -2.25 18.14 20.58
C ALA A 97 -3.45 17.99 19.62
N GLN A 98 -3.25 17.24 18.56
CA GLN A 98 -4.34 16.95 17.63
C GLN A 98 -5.50 16.36 18.42
N SER A 99 -6.68 16.85 18.16
CA SER A 99 -7.89 16.26 18.73
C SER A 99 -7.86 14.74 18.45
N PRO A 100 -8.17 13.88 19.42
CA PRO A 100 -8.29 12.44 19.19
C PRO A 100 -9.24 12.10 18.04
N ILE A 101 -10.21 12.99 17.75
CA ILE A 101 -11.17 12.84 16.65
C ILE A 101 -10.49 12.94 15.28
N THR A 102 -9.37 13.66 15.16
CA THR A 102 -8.60 13.81 13.93
C THR A 102 -7.46 12.78 13.80
N ASN A 103 -7.50 11.72 14.59
CA ASN A 103 -6.46 10.69 14.58
C ASN A 103 -6.53 9.87 13.28
N GLN A 104 -5.59 10.13 12.36
CA GLN A 104 -5.45 9.41 11.10
C GLN A 104 -5.09 7.92 11.28
N GLN A 105 -4.77 7.49 12.50
CA GLN A 105 -4.47 6.09 12.81
C GLN A 105 -5.71 5.31 13.29
N ALA A 106 -6.82 6.00 13.56
CA ALA A 106 -8.02 5.32 14.01
C ALA A 106 -8.63 4.46 12.87
N PRO A 107 -9.12 3.25 13.18
CA PRO A 107 -9.70 2.35 12.19
C PRO A 107 -10.80 3.02 11.36
N ALA A 108 -10.84 2.72 10.07
CA ALA A 108 -11.80 3.20 9.08
C ALA A 108 -11.80 4.72 8.78
N THR A 109 -11.01 5.53 9.47
CA THR A 109 -11.07 7.00 9.30
C THR A 109 -10.65 7.46 7.91
N LEU A 110 -9.57 6.91 7.37
CA LEU A 110 -9.09 7.26 6.03
C LEU A 110 -9.91 6.60 4.93
N PHE A 111 -10.45 5.41 5.19
CA PHE A 111 -11.44 4.82 4.30
C PHE A 111 -12.66 5.73 4.14
N ASN A 112 -13.27 6.11 5.24
CA ASN A 112 -14.49 6.94 5.23
C ASN A 112 -14.23 8.35 4.67
N GLY A 113 -13.07 8.95 4.99
CA GLY A 113 -12.78 10.33 4.61
C GLY A 113 -12.15 10.52 3.24
N MET A 114 -11.52 9.49 2.67
CA MET A 114 -10.75 9.63 1.42
C MET A 114 -11.10 8.61 0.35
N VAL A 115 -11.37 7.35 0.73
CA VAL A 115 -11.61 6.28 -0.25
C VAL A 115 -13.09 6.15 -0.60
N HIS A 116 -13.94 6.06 0.40
CA HIS A 116 -15.38 5.93 0.20
C HIS A 116 -16.00 7.03 -0.68
N PRO A 117 -15.62 8.33 -0.51
CA PRO A 117 -16.19 9.40 -1.33
C PRO A 117 -15.85 9.31 -2.83
N VAL A 118 -14.78 8.59 -3.20
CA VAL A 118 -14.39 8.44 -4.61
C VAL A 118 -14.91 7.15 -5.26
N MET A 119 -15.55 6.27 -4.51
CA MET A 119 -16.09 5.00 -5.02
C MET A 119 -17.14 5.11 -6.13
N PRO A 120 -17.91 6.22 -6.28
CA PRO A 120 -18.77 6.38 -7.46
C PRO A 120 -18.01 6.43 -8.79
N TYR A 121 -16.70 6.75 -8.78
CA TYR A 121 -15.90 6.71 -10.00
C TYR A 121 -15.45 5.29 -10.30
N ALA A 122 -15.69 4.83 -11.53
CA ALA A 122 -15.16 3.57 -12.01
C ALA A 122 -13.61 3.64 -12.09
N ILE A 123 -12.94 2.61 -11.59
CA ILE A 123 -11.47 2.53 -11.63
C ILE A 123 -11.01 1.29 -12.39
N LYS A 124 -9.84 1.37 -13.00
CA LYS A 124 -9.22 0.20 -13.67
C LYS A 124 -8.46 -0.69 -12.67
N GLY A 125 -8.01 -0.12 -11.55
CA GLY A 125 -7.26 -0.82 -10.52
C GLY A 125 -6.74 0.15 -9.46
N ALA A 126 -6.02 -0.37 -8.49
CA ALA A 126 -5.36 0.41 -7.45
C ALA A 126 -3.87 0.09 -7.36
N ILE A 127 -3.07 1.09 -6.99
CA ILE A 127 -1.68 0.92 -6.60
C ILE A 127 -1.50 1.35 -5.15
N TRP A 128 -0.71 0.61 -4.39
CA TRP A 128 -0.55 0.80 -2.95
C TRP A 128 0.93 0.80 -2.54
N TYR A 129 1.36 1.85 -1.87
CA TYR A 129 2.71 1.92 -1.31
C TYR A 129 2.64 2.40 0.13
N GLN A 130 2.73 1.48 1.07
CA GLN A 130 2.61 1.72 2.51
C GLN A 130 3.17 0.52 3.29
N GLY A 131 3.56 0.73 4.54
CA GLY A 131 3.89 -0.37 5.44
C GLY A 131 4.79 0.02 6.60
N GLU A 132 5.56 1.08 6.48
CA GLU A 132 6.59 1.50 7.43
C GLU A 132 6.04 1.66 8.85
N SER A 133 4.85 2.24 8.99
CA SER A 133 4.19 2.40 10.29
C SER A 133 3.62 1.11 10.87
N ASN A 134 3.46 0.06 10.05
CA ASN A 134 3.06 -1.27 10.49
C ASN A 134 4.25 -2.17 10.81
N ALA A 135 5.43 -1.92 10.26
CA ALA A 135 6.63 -2.74 10.47
C ALA A 135 7.12 -2.80 11.93
N GLY A 136 6.62 -1.92 12.80
CA GLY A 136 6.83 -1.95 14.26
C GLY A 136 5.53 -2.03 15.04
N HIS A 137 4.38 -2.26 14.37
CA HIS A 137 3.06 -2.28 14.98
C HIS A 137 2.15 -3.28 14.26
N ASN A 138 1.67 -4.29 14.98
CA ASN A 138 0.79 -5.33 14.43
C ASN A 138 1.33 -6.07 13.20
N THR A 139 2.64 -6.25 13.10
CA THR A 139 3.29 -6.92 11.96
C THR A 139 2.63 -8.26 11.64
N THR A 140 2.35 -9.08 12.64
CA THR A 140 1.78 -10.43 12.47
C THR A 140 0.34 -10.42 11.94
N GLN A 141 -0.41 -9.33 12.13
CA GLN A 141 -1.77 -9.17 11.64
C GLN A 141 -1.83 -8.47 10.27
N TYR A 142 -0.71 -7.93 9.80
CA TYR A 142 -0.69 -7.11 8.59
C TYR A 142 -1.25 -7.83 7.36
N THR A 143 -0.88 -9.09 7.12
CA THR A 143 -1.40 -9.87 5.99
C THR A 143 -2.93 -9.90 6.00
N LYS A 144 -3.53 -10.22 7.14
CA LYS A 144 -4.98 -10.31 7.31
C LYS A 144 -5.66 -8.96 7.11
N HIS A 145 -5.12 -7.90 7.72
CA HIS A 145 -5.63 -6.54 7.58
C HIS A 145 -5.56 -6.07 6.13
N PHE A 146 -4.44 -6.29 5.46
CA PHE A 146 -4.25 -5.86 4.09
C PHE A 146 -5.14 -6.64 3.11
N GLN A 147 -5.29 -7.95 3.29
CA GLN A 147 -6.23 -8.75 2.51
C GLN A 147 -7.68 -8.30 2.72
N SER A 148 -8.07 -8.02 3.97
CA SER A 148 -9.41 -7.51 4.29
C SER A 148 -9.66 -6.14 3.68
N MET A 149 -8.66 -5.27 3.64
CA MET A 149 -8.76 -3.98 2.96
C MET A 149 -9.04 -4.18 1.46
N ILE A 150 -8.21 -4.96 0.77
CA ILE A 150 -8.32 -5.19 -0.68
C ILE A 150 -9.68 -5.79 -1.03
N THR A 151 -10.08 -6.86 -0.35
CA THR A 151 -11.35 -7.55 -0.62
C THR A 151 -12.55 -6.66 -0.34
N SER A 152 -12.48 -5.84 0.73
CA SER A 152 -13.54 -4.91 1.07
C SER A 152 -13.64 -3.75 0.08
N TRP A 153 -12.52 -3.21 -0.40
CA TRP A 153 -12.55 -2.19 -1.44
C TRP A 153 -13.19 -2.73 -2.72
N ARG A 154 -12.79 -3.93 -3.17
CA ARG A 154 -13.38 -4.60 -4.34
C ARG A 154 -14.89 -4.77 -4.17
N LYS A 155 -15.34 -5.21 -2.99
CA LYS A 155 -16.77 -5.38 -2.67
C LYS A 155 -17.52 -4.04 -2.73
N HIS A 156 -16.98 -2.98 -2.16
CA HIS A 156 -17.62 -1.66 -2.13
C HIS A 156 -17.66 -1.00 -3.52
N TRP A 157 -16.63 -1.18 -4.34
CA TRP A 157 -16.63 -0.69 -5.72
C TRP A 157 -17.60 -1.46 -6.63
N GLY A 158 -17.87 -2.72 -6.33
CA GLY A 158 -18.77 -3.55 -7.12
C GLY A 158 -18.29 -3.85 -8.56
N GLN A 159 -16.99 -3.69 -8.83
CA GLN A 159 -16.37 -3.92 -10.15
C GLN A 159 -15.65 -5.26 -10.26
N GLY A 160 -15.97 -6.22 -9.37
CA GLY A 160 -15.26 -7.49 -9.30
C GLY A 160 -13.85 -7.35 -8.73
N ASP A 161 -13.01 -8.35 -9.02
CA ASP A 161 -11.63 -8.42 -8.53
C ASP A 161 -10.69 -7.56 -9.40
N PHE A 162 -10.90 -6.24 -9.38
CA PHE A 162 -10.01 -5.33 -10.11
C PHE A 162 -8.55 -5.48 -9.65
N PRO A 163 -7.56 -5.20 -10.52
CA PRO A 163 -6.14 -5.30 -10.21
C PRO A 163 -5.75 -4.44 -9.00
N PHE A 164 -4.99 -5.04 -8.09
CA PHE A 164 -4.44 -4.36 -6.93
C PHE A 164 -2.94 -4.64 -6.84
N TYR A 165 -2.13 -3.65 -7.22
CA TYR A 165 -0.68 -3.78 -7.21
C TYR A 165 -0.09 -3.02 -6.03
N PHE A 166 0.89 -3.61 -5.37
CA PHE A 166 1.51 -2.98 -4.22
C PHE A 166 3.02 -3.06 -4.27
N VAL A 167 3.65 -2.17 -3.53
CA VAL A 167 5.09 -2.04 -3.47
C VAL A 167 5.58 -2.70 -2.19
N GLN A 168 6.58 -3.56 -2.32
CA GLN A 168 7.32 -4.07 -1.18
C GLN A 168 8.06 -2.92 -0.51
N LEU A 169 8.09 -2.90 0.82
CA LEU A 169 8.93 -1.94 1.52
C LEU A 169 10.39 -2.07 1.09
N ALA A 170 11.02 -0.92 0.94
CA ALA A 170 12.45 -0.82 0.71
C ALA A 170 13.24 -1.49 1.84
N SER A 171 14.41 -2.02 1.55
CA SER A 171 15.37 -2.42 2.57
C SER A 171 15.67 -1.22 3.46
N PHE A 172 15.60 -1.41 4.78
CA PHE A 172 15.84 -0.34 5.74
C PHE A 172 16.52 -0.89 6.99
N ARG A 173 17.42 -0.14 7.56
CA ARG A 173 18.24 -0.33 8.77
C ARG A 173 19.71 -0.55 8.43
N THR A 174 20.48 -1.02 9.41
CA THR A 174 21.92 -1.29 9.26
C THR A 174 22.14 -2.45 8.30
N GLU A 175 23.08 -2.28 7.39
CA GLU A 175 23.59 -3.38 6.59
C GLU A 175 24.15 -4.48 7.50
N VAL A 176 23.78 -5.73 7.25
CA VAL A 176 24.26 -6.89 7.97
C VAL A 176 24.91 -7.86 7.00
N THR A 177 26.04 -8.44 7.40
CA THR A 177 26.78 -9.41 6.59
C THR A 177 26.27 -10.84 6.76
N GLU A 178 25.58 -11.09 7.88
CA GLU A 178 25.02 -12.40 8.20
C GLU A 178 23.49 -12.31 8.24
N PRO A 179 22.77 -13.34 7.76
CA PRO A 179 21.32 -13.38 7.84
C PRO A 179 20.83 -13.31 9.28
N LEU A 180 20.01 -12.33 9.61
CA LEU A 180 19.35 -12.22 10.91
C LEU A 180 18.13 -13.15 10.93
N TYR A 181 18.10 -14.07 11.87
CA TYR A 181 17.03 -15.09 11.96
C TYR A 181 15.64 -14.51 12.29
N GLN A 182 15.58 -13.31 12.86
CA GLN A 182 14.32 -12.65 13.26
C GLN A 182 14.41 -11.13 13.07
N ASP A 183 14.66 -10.68 11.85
CA ASP A 183 14.55 -9.25 11.54
C ASP A 183 13.07 -8.85 11.42
N PRO A 184 12.60 -7.89 12.24
CA PRO A 184 11.19 -7.45 12.20
C PRO A 184 10.81 -6.82 10.86
N TRP A 185 11.78 -6.20 10.15
CA TRP A 185 11.53 -5.57 8.86
C TRP A 185 11.38 -6.61 7.76
N ALA A 186 12.27 -7.60 7.73
CA ALA A 186 12.17 -8.74 6.83
C ALA A 186 10.90 -9.55 7.07
N THR A 187 10.54 -9.75 8.34
CA THR A 187 9.27 -10.39 8.73
C THR A 187 8.07 -9.61 8.18
N PHE A 188 8.08 -8.29 8.28
CA PHE A 188 7.02 -7.45 7.74
C PHE A 188 6.93 -7.57 6.20
N ILE A 189 8.05 -7.55 5.50
CA ILE A 189 8.11 -7.74 4.04
C ILE A 189 7.50 -9.09 3.64
N ASP A 190 7.75 -10.16 4.40
CA ASP A 190 7.11 -11.46 4.14
C ASP A 190 5.59 -11.40 4.35
N HIS A 191 5.12 -10.67 5.36
CA HIS A 191 3.68 -10.44 5.54
C HIS A 191 3.05 -9.67 4.37
N GLN A 192 3.75 -8.70 3.78
CA GLN A 192 3.30 -8.05 2.55
C GLN A 192 3.18 -9.08 1.41
N ARG A 193 4.23 -9.89 1.18
CA ARG A 193 4.30 -10.89 0.11
C ARG A 193 3.18 -11.93 0.21
N ARG A 194 2.81 -12.35 1.41
CA ARG A 194 1.70 -13.32 1.64
C ARG A 194 0.34 -12.83 1.13
N THR A 195 0.19 -11.53 0.88
CA THR A 195 -1.04 -10.97 0.30
C THR A 195 -1.23 -11.38 -1.17
N LEU A 196 -0.17 -11.84 -1.85
CA LEU A 196 -0.23 -12.34 -3.23
C LEU A 196 -1.11 -13.58 -3.43
N ILE A 197 -1.60 -14.20 -2.36
CA ILE A 197 -2.60 -15.27 -2.44
C ILE A 197 -3.94 -14.77 -2.99
N LEU A 198 -4.21 -13.48 -2.88
CA LEU A 198 -5.42 -12.88 -3.46
C LEU A 198 -5.29 -12.82 -4.98
N TYR A 199 -6.36 -13.24 -5.65
CA TYR A 199 -6.44 -13.13 -7.10
C TYR A 199 -6.25 -11.69 -7.57
N ASN A 200 -5.64 -11.53 -8.75
CA ASN A 200 -5.41 -10.24 -9.41
C ASN A 200 -4.66 -9.21 -8.53
N THR A 201 -3.65 -9.69 -7.80
CA THR A 201 -2.69 -8.85 -7.06
C THR A 201 -1.29 -9.00 -7.65
N GLY A 202 -0.43 -8.00 -7.43
CA GLY A 202 0.96 -8.05 -7.85
C GLY A 202 1.85 -7.21 -6.94
N LEU A 203 3.11 -7.63 -6.81
CA LEU A 203 4.11 -7.01 -5.92
C LEU A 203 5.28 -6.47 -6.74
N ALA A 204 5.54 -5.18 -6.62
CA ALA A 204 6.77 -4.57 -7.11
C ALA A 204 7.86 -4.68 -6.02
N VAL A 205 8.90 -5.45 -6.32
CA VAL A 205 10.04 -5.69 -5.42
C VAL A 205 11.08 -4.57 -5.57
N LEU A 206 11.71 -4.14 -4.47
CA LEU A 206 12.66 -3.03 -4.43
C LEU A 206 14.06 -3.39 -3.91
N ASN A 207 14.32 -4.65 -3.56
CA ASN A 207 15.55 -5.06 -2.86
C ASN A 207 16.84 -4.68 -3.59
N ASP A 208 16.82 -4.62 -4.90
CA ASP A 208 17.96 -4.35 -5.78
C ASP A 208 18.26 -2.86 -6.01
N ILE A 209 17.34 -1.98 -5.61
CA ILE A 209 17.47 -0.53 -5.84
C ILE A 209 17.46 0.30 -4.56
N CYS A 210 17.40 -0.34 -3.39
CA CYS A 210 17.28 0.34 -2.10
C CYS A 210 18.62 0.47 -1.40
N GLN A 211 18.77 1.56 -0.64
CA GLN A 211 19.86 1.76 0.31
C GLN A 211 19.33 1.49 1.72
N ALA A 212 20.00 0.60 2.47
CA ALA A 212 19.57 0.20 3.80
C ALA A 212 19.42 1.35 4.81
N SER A 213 20.13 2.45 4.61
CA SER A 213 20.07 3.64 5.48
C SER A 213 18.90 4.60 5.19
N VAL A 214 18.13 4.37 4.09
CA VAL A 214 17.11 5.32 3.62
C VAL A 214 15.73 4.69 3.63
N ILE A 215 14.89 5.07 4.59
CA ILE A 215 13.52 4.54 4.72
C ILE A 215 12.60 4.99 3.57
N HIS A 216 12.85 6.17 2.99
CA HIS A 216 12.12 6.69 1.83
C HIS A 216 13.09 6.81 0.66
N PRO A 217 13.29 5.74 -0.13
CA PRO A 217 14.25 5.76 -1.22
C PRO A 217 13.87 6.78 -2.28
N HIS A 218 14.88 7.46 -2.81
CA HIS A 218 14.69 8.47 -3.86
C HIS A 218 14.33 7.89 -5.23
N TYR A 219 14.29 6.58 -5.36
CA TYR A 219 14.07 5.83 -6.62
C TYR A 219 12.60 5.68 -7.00
N ASN A 220 11.79 6.74 -6.79
CA ASN A 220 10.37 6.74 -7.17
C ASN A 220 10.15 6.47 -8.67
N ILE A 221 11.16 6.77 -9.52
CA ILE A 221 11.12 6.47 -10.94
C ILE A 221 11.10 4.96 -11.16
N ASP A 222 12.00 4.22 -10.52
CA ASP A 222 12.10 2.76 -10.67
C ASP A 222 10.84 2.06 -10.13
N VAL A 223 10.30 2.50 -9.00
CA VAL A 223 9.01 2.04 -8.49
C VAL A 223 7.90 2.30 -9.51
N GLY A 224 7.89 3.52 -10.05
CA GLY A 224 6.93 3.95 -11.07
C GLY A 224 7.08 3.22 -12.41
N ILE A 225 8.21 2.56 -12.68
CA ILE A 225 8.42 1.71 -13.86
C ILE A 225 8.02 0.26 -13.60
N ARG A 226 8.27 -0.27 -12.39
CA ARG A 226 7.96 -1.67 -12.04
C ARG A 226 6.47 -1.93 -11.91
N LEU A 227 5.74 -1.01 -11.30
CA LEU A 227 4.27 -1.14 -11.17
C LEU A 227 3.53 -1.20 -12.50
N PRO A 228 3.85 -0.37 -13.53
CA PRO A 228 3.23 -0.49 -14.86
C PRO A 228 3.48 -1.83 -15.54
N LEU A 229 4.64 -2.45 -15.34
CA LEU A 229 4.92 -3.76 -15.90
C LEU A 229 3.92 -4.81 -15.42
N LEU A 230 3.56 -4.77 -14.13
CA LEU A 230 2.50 -5.63 -13.58
C LEU A 230 1.16 -5.34 -14.27
N ALA A 231 0.79 -4.06 -14.40
CA ALA A 231 -0.46 -3.65 -15.00
C ALA A 231 -0.54 -4.03 -16.49
N LEU A 232 0.50 -3.77 -17.25
CA LEU A 232 0.56 -4.10 -18.67
C LEU A 232 0.43 -5.59 -18.89
N ASN A 233 1.13 -6.41 -18.11
CA ASN A 233 1.10 -7.85 -18.23
C ASN A 233 -0.25 -8.46 -17.85
N THR A 234 -0.84 -8.04 -16.75
CA THR A 234 -2.03 -8.70 -16.18
C THR A 234 -3.34 -8.03 -16.56
N ALA A 235 -3.44 -6.71 -16.45
CA ALA A 235 -4.69 -5.97 -16.68
C ALA A 235 -4.93 -5.61 -18.16
N TYR A 236 -3.86 -5.56 -18.96
CA TYR A 236 -3.94 -5.17 -20.37
C TYR A 236 -3.49 -6.29 -21.32
N ALA A 237 -3.13 -7.47 -20.80
CA ALA A 237 -2.65 -8.61 -21.56
C ALA A 237 -1.51 -8.23 -22.56
N PHE A 238 -0.70 -7.25 -22.18
CA PHE A 238 0.43 -6.81 -22.99
C PHE A 238 1.52 -7.88 -22.86
N LEU A 239 1.85 -8.56 -23.95
CA LEU A 239 2.98 -9.49 -23.96
C LEU A 239 4.28 -8.70 -23.85
N LEU A 240 4.71 -8.43 -22.63
CA LEU A 240 6.03 -7.91 -22.34
C LEU A 240 7.04 -9.03 -22.63
N TYR A 241 7.55 -9.10 -23.85
CA TYR A 241 8.56 -10.03 -24.34
C TYR A 241 8.24 -11.50 -24.01
N PRO A 242 8.30 -12.41 -24.99
CA PRO A 242 8.43 -13.82 -24.66
C PRO A 242 9.72 -13.96 -23.86
N PHE A 243 9.62 -14.24 -22.57
CA PHE A 243 10.77 -14.77 -21.84
C PHE A 243 11.29 -15.92 -22.70
N PRO A 244 12.60 -15.96 -23.05
CA PRO A 244 13.15 -17.16 -23.65
C PRO A 244 12.79 -18.28 -22.68
N THR A 245 11.99 -19.23 -23.14
CA THR A 245 11.70 -20.47 -22.40
C THR A 245 13.06 -20.98 -21.93
N PRO A 246 13.27 -21.21 -20.63
CA PRO A 246 14.54 -21.76 -20.16
C PRO A 246 14.78 -23.02 -21.00
N PRO A 247 15.99 -23.19 -21.56
CA PRO A 247 16.28 -24.35 -22.39
C PRO A 247 15.85 -25.57 -21.57
N THR A 248 14.99 -26.37 -22.12
CA THR A 248 14.56 -27.65 -21.54
C THR A 248 15.81 -28.39 -21.18
N LEU A 249 16.09 -28.50 -19.87
CA LEU A 249 17.16 -29.34 -19.37
C LEU A 249 16.81 -30.79 -19.83
N THR A 250 17.31 -31.15 -21.00
CA THR A 250 17.35 -32.55 -21.42
C THR A 250 18.17 -33.24 -20.34
N ARG A 251 17.48 -34.04 -19.54
CA ARG A 251 18.13 -34.98 -18.63
C ARG A 251 19.13 -35.81 -19.45
N SER A 252 20.40 -35.43 -19.39
CA SER A 252 21.47 -36.32 -19.81
C SER A 252 21.38 -37.60 -18.96
N ARG A 253 21.07 -38.70 -19.56
CA ARG A 253 21.15 -40.03 -18.94
C ARG A 253 22.57 -40.17 -18.41
N ILE A 254 22.72 -40.32 -17.10
CA ILE A 254 23.96 -40.77 -16.50
C ILE A 254 24.18 -42.21 -17.04
N PRO A 255 25.31 -42.48 -17.68
CA PRO A 255 25.64 -43.87 -18.07
C PRO A 255 25.80 -44.69 -16.76
N SER A 256 25.05 -45.78 -16.68
CA SER A 256 25.32 -46.81 -15.67
C SER A 256 26.72 -47.37 -15.89
N SER A 257 27.60 -47.15 -14.94
CA SER A 257 28.91 -47.83 -14.94
C SER A 257 28.77 -49.33 -14.76
N PRO A 258 29.71 -50.12 -15.32
CA PRO A 258 29.68 -51.54 -15.32
C PRO A 258 29.84 -52.21 -13.96
#